data_1787638430ed58d8e3cc4d8c5cb91b97
#
_entry.id   1787638430ed58d8e3cc4d8c5cb91b97
#
_cell.length_a   1.000
_cell.length_b   1.000
_cell.length_c   1.000
_cell.angle_alpha   90.00
_cell.angle_beta   90.00
_cell.angle_gamma   90.00
#
_symmetry.space_group_name_H-M   'P 1'
#
loop_
_entity.id
_entity.type
_entity.pdbx_description
1 polymer ?
#
loop_
_entity_poly.entity_id
_entity_poly.type
_entity_poly.pdbx_seq_one_letter_code
_entity_poly.pdbx_strand_id
1 'polypeptide(L)'
;WSELAGAVSSCDALIVNFIAGWEIDLKTAGRLHSDYRGPVYTDIHSLPLAVGPDGVRSLRPLPEWPAWRRCFDVVQMNEEELNTLAETDRKPSEEARDSVANGPETLFVTRGAAGSRWYTRTSDGVQEGEVATEPVAAELADPTGCGDVWGAACASSLLAGESAAAAAGRANRIAGLAATHRGTTGLAAALKSVADSGGQR
;
A
#
# COMPACT_ATOMS: atom_id res chain seq x y z
N TRP A 1 -8.47 -11.08 -17.58
CA TRP A 1 -7.07 -11.52 -17.74
C TRP A 1 -6.59 -11.44 -19.19
N SER A 2 -7.37 -11.93 -20.14
CA SER A 2 -6.97 -11.95 -21.56
C SER A 2 -6.62 -10.56 -22.13
N GLU A 3 -7.19 -9.49 -21.59
CA GLU A 3 -6.90 -8.11 -21.98
C GLU A 3 -5.62 -7.56 -21.33
N LEU A 4 -5.28 -8.07 -20.16
CA LEU A 4 -4.14 -7.61 -19.37
C LEU A 4 -2.84 -8.38 -19.65
N ALA A 5 -2.93 -9.66 -19.94
CA ALA A 5 -1.79 -10.58 -20.00
C ALA A 5 -0.66 -10.09 -20.94
N GLY A 6 -1.01 -9.52 -22.10
CA GLY A 6 -0.03 -9.01 -23.05
C GLY A 6 0.73 -7.79 -22.54
N ALA A 7 0.07 -6.87 -21.87
CA ALA A 7 0.70 -5.68 -21.31
C ALA A 7 1.54 -6.02 -20.06
N VAL A 8 0.99 -6.87 -19.20
CA VAL A 8 1.62 -7.27 -17.93
C VAL A 8 2.91 -8.05 -18.17
N SER A 9 2.95 -8.95 -19.19
CA SER A 9 4.13 -9.76 -19.49
C SER A 9 5.38 -8.99 -19.89
N SER A 10 5.25 -7.70 -20.26
CA SER A 10 6.35 -6.82 -20.62
C SER A 10 6.83 -5.93 -19.47
N CYS A 11 6.23 -6.04 -18.28
CA CYS A 11 6.57 -5.23 -17.12
C CYS A 11 7.48 -6.02 -16.17
N ASP A 12 8.46 -5.35 -15.54
CA ASP A 12 9.34 -5.93 -14.53
C ASP A 12 8.68 -5.98 -13.15
N ALA A 13 7.73 -5.07 -12.89
CA ALA A 13 6.95 -5.00 -11.66
C ALA A 13 5.58 -4.38 -11.93
N LEU A 14 4.61 -4.62 -11.05
CA LEU A 14 3.27 -4.08 -11.16
C LEU A 14 2.85 -3.38 -9.87
N ILE A 15 2.14 -2.27 -10.03
CA ILE A 15 1.38 -1.64 -8.95
C ILE A 15 -0.10 -1.71 -9.32
N VAL A 16 -0.88 -2.39 -8.48
CA VAL A 16 -2.34 -2.45 -8.57
C VAL A 16 -2.93 -1.56 -7.50
N ASN A 17 -3.50 -0.43 -7.91
CA ASN A 17 -4.15 0.50 -6.98
C ASN A 17 -5.67 0.41 -7.14
N PHE A 18 -6.38 0.00 -6.09
CA PHE A 18 -7.83 -0.11 -6.07
C PHE A 18 -8.49 1.23 -5.77
N ILE A 19 -8.48 2.16 -6.73
CA ILE A 19 -9.10 3.49 -6.59
C ILE A 19 -10.62 3.40 -6.60
N ALA A 20 -11.20 2.58 -7.45
CA ALA A 20 -12.64 2.34 -7.53
C ALA A 20 -13.08 1.10 -6.71
N GLY A 21 -12.19 0.13 -6.52
CA GLY A 21 -12.43 -1.13 -5.81
C GLY A 21 -12.90 -2.27 -6.72
N TRP A 22 -12.92 -2.07 -8.03
CA TRP A 22 -13.31 -3.08 -9.03
C TRP A 22 -12.42 -3.04 -10.28
N GLU A 23 -11.21 -2.54 -10.19
CA GLU A 23 -10.23 -2.49 -11.29
C GLU A 23 -9.95 -3.89 -11.86
N ILE A 24 -9.84 -4.86 -10.97
CA ILE A 24 -9.77 -6.28 -11.32
C ILE A 24 -10.63 -7.08 -10.32
N ASP A 25 -11.21 -8.18 -10.78
CA ASP A 25 -11.90 -9.14 -9.92
C ASP A 25 -10.90 -10.14 -9.28
N LEU A 26 -11.35 -10.85 -8.25
CA LEU A 26 -10.52 -11.84 -7.54
C LEU A 26 -10.00 -12.93 -8.47
N LYS A 27 -10.77 -13.32 -9.47
CA LYS A 27 -10.36 -14.32 -10.47
C LYS A 27 -9.20 -13.80 -11.31
N THR A 28 -9.26 -12.54 -11.74
CA THR A 28 -8.18 -11.88 -12.48
C THR A 28 -6.94 -11.70 -11.62
N ALA A 29 -7.10 -11.30 -10.35
CA ALA A 29 -6.00 -11.22 -9.39
C ALA A 29 -5.32 -12.58 -9.16
N GLY A 30 -6.10 -13.66 -9.06
CA GLY A 30 -5.57 -15.01 -8.97
C GLY A 30 -4.80 -15.46 -10.23
N ARG A 31 -5.26 -15.05 -11.41
CA ARG A 31 -4.54 -15.29 -12.68
C ARG A 31 -3.26 -14.45 -12.75
N LEU A 32 -3.31 -13.21 -12.30
CA LEU A 32 -2.12 -12.37 -12.17
C LEU A 32 -1.06 -13.06 -11.32
N HIS A 33 -1.43 -13.51 -10.12
CA HIS A 33 -0.52 -14.23 -9.22
C HIS A 33 0.07 -15.52 -9.84
N SER A 34 -0.73 -16.30 -10.58
CA SER A 34 -0.26 -17.57 -11.16
C SER A 34 0.62 -17.40 -12.41
N ASP A 35 0.33 -16.41 -13.23
CA ASP A 35 0.86 -16.30 -14.60
C ASP A 35 1.93 -15.19 -14.72
N TYR A 36 1.93 -14.18 -13.86
CA TYR A 36 2.97 -13.14 -13.83
C TYR A 36 4.14 -13.52 -12.91
N ARG A 37 5.36 -13.13 -13.26
CA ARG A 37 6.59 -13.52 -12.56
C ARG A 37 7.26 -12.39 -11.79
N GLY A 38 6.94 -11.16 -12.11
CA GLY A 38 7.47 -10.00 -11.38
C GLY A 38 6.71 -9.74 -10.08
N PRO A 39 7.25 -8.88 -9.21
CA PRO A 39 6.58 -8.52 -7.97
C PRO A 39 5.32 -7.68 -8.23
N VAL A 40 4.28 -7.94 -7.45
CA VAL A 40 3.01 -7.23 -7.50
C VAL A 40 2.79 -6.50 -6.17
N TYR A 41 2.86 -5.19 -6.22
CA TYR A 41 2.48 -4.29 -5.13
C TYR A 41 1.01 -3.90 -5.27
N THR A 42 0.24 -3.90 -4.18
CA THR A 42 -1.14 -3.39 -4.20
C THR A 42 -1.42 -2.41 -3.08
N ASP A 43 -2.20 -1.36 -3.38
CA ASP A 43 -2.94 -0.57 -2.39
C ASP A 43 -4.42 -0.99 -2.47
N ILE A 44 -4.95 -1.56 -1.39
CA ILE A 44 -6.32 -2.08 -1.38
C ILE A 44 -7.38 -0.99 -1.26
N HIS A 45 -7.01 0.18 -0.84
CA HIS A 45 -7.78 1.42 -0.65
C HIS A 45 -9.32 1.28 -0.77
N SER A 46 -9.84 1.15 -1.98
CA SER A 46 -11.29 1.06 -2.21
C SER A 46 -11.83 -0.37 -2.34
N LEU A 47 -10.99 -1.38 -2.27
CA LEU A 47 -11.43 -2.79 -2.36
C LEU A 47 -12.44 -3.15 -1.24
N PRO A 48 -12.25 -2.73 0.03
CA PRO A 48 -13.22 -2.96 1.09
C PRO A 48 -14.37 -1.94 1.13
N LEU A 49 -14.58 -1.11 0.10
CA LEU A 49 -15.68 -0.16 0.07
C LEU A 49 -16.92 -0.74 -0.62
N ALA A 50 -18.09 -0.48 -0.02
CA ALA A 50 -19.38 -0.69 -0.66
C ALA A 50 -20.05 0.65 -0.97
N VAL A 51 -20.86 0.69 -2.03
CA VAL A 51 -21.70 1.83 -2.37
C VAL A 51 -23.08 1.60 -1.79
N GLY A 52 -23.54 2.47 -0.88
CA GLY A 52 -24.87 2.43 -0.31
C GLY A 52 -25.96 2.86 -1.33
N PRO A 53 -27.25 2.66 -0.99
CA PRO A 53 -28.37 3.09 -1.84
C PRO A 53 -28.40 4.61 -2.12
N ASP A 54 -27.79 5.37 -1.23
CA ASP A 54 -27.63 6.84 -1.31
C ASP A 54 -26.41 7.28 -2.15
N GLY A 55 -25.64 6.31 -2.69
CA GLY A 55 -24.40 6.55 -3.42
C GLY A 55 -23.18 6.81 -2.52
N VAL A 56 -23.34 6.78 -1.20
CA VAL A 56 -22.23 6.98 -0.27
C VAL A 56 -21.40 5.71 -0.17
N ARG A 57 -20.08 5.87 -0.20
CA ARG A 57 -19.11 4.76 -0.03
C ARG A 57 -18.78 4.60 1.45
N SER A 58 -18.82 3.37 1.93
CA SER A 58 -18.46 3.02 3.30
C SER A 58 -17.63 1.72 3.34
N LEU A 59 -16.74 1.63 4.31
CA LEU A 59 -15.99 0.41 4.57
C LEU A 59 -16.94 -0.73 4.96
N ARG A 60 -16.68 -1.90 4.45
CA ARG A 60 -17.40 -3.14 4.77
C ARG A 60 -16.40 -4.28 4.99
N PRO A 61 -16.77 -5.29 5.78
CA PRO A 61 -16.00 -6.54 5.82
C PRO A 61 -15.81 -7.09 4.41
N LEU A 62 -14.63 -7.65 4.15
CA LEU A 62 -14.27 -8.31 2.90
C LEU A 62 -14.06 -9.82 3.17
N PRO A 63 -15.13 -10.64 3.11
CA PRO A 63 -15.04 -12.06 3.46
C PRO A 63 -14.00 -12.83 2.63
N GLU A 64 -13.77 -12.39 1.39
CA GLU A 64 -12.77 -12.98 0.49
C GLU A 64 -11.35 -12.48 0.76
N TRP A 65 -11.10 -11.68 1.81
CA TRP A 65 -9.76 -11.20 2.13
C TRP A 65 -8.71 -12.31 2.19
N PRO A 66 -8.96 -13.48 2.78
CA PRO A 66 -8.00 -14.59 2.76
C PRO A 66 -7.60 -15.07 1.36
N ALA A 67 -8.44 -14.86 0.35
CA ALA A 67 -8.12 -15.17 -1.03
C ALA A 67 -7.40 -14.01 -1.73
N TRP A 68 -7.85 -12.77 -1.52
CA TRP A 68 -7.24 -11.57 -2.07
C TRP A 68 -5.78 -11.40 -1.63
N ARG A 69 -5.49 -11.54 -0.32
CA ARG A 69 -4.14 -11.35 0.23
C ARG A 69 -3.08 -12.29 -0.36
N ARG A 70 -3.49 -13.40 -0.96
CA ARG A 70 -2.60 -14.36 -1.62
C ARG A 70 -2.25 -13.97 -3.06
N CYS A 71 -2.91 -12.98 -3.61
CA CYS A 71 -2.73 -12.60 -5.00
C CYS A 71 -1.61 -11.57 -5.20
N PHE A 72 -1.03 -11.04 -4.13
CA PHE A 72 -0.08 -9.95 -4.17
C PHE A 72 1.14 -10.24 -3.30
N ASP A 73 2.30 -9.71 -3.70
CA ASP A 73 3.55 -9.88 -2.93
C ASP A 73 3.69 -8.82 -1.85
N VAL A 74 3.24 -7.60 -2.13
CA VAL A 74 3.23 -6.50 -1.18
C VAL A 74 1.85 -5.87 -1.13
N VAL A 75 1.33 -5.69 0.09
CA VAL A 75 0.03 -5.06 0.34
C VAL A 75 0.21 -3.78 1.15
N GLN A 76 -0.39 -2.71 0.68
CA GLN A 76 -0.59 -1.46 1.43
C GLN A 76 -2.05 -1.32 1.80
N MET A 77 -2.29 -0.82 2.99
CA MET A 77 -3.60 -0.39 3.48
C MET A 77 -3.44 0.69 4.55
N ASN A 78 -4.51 1.36 4.90
CA ASN A 78 -4.53 2.24 6.07
C ASN A 78 -5.05 1.50 7.32
N GLU A 79 -5.00 2.18 8.47
CA GLU A 79 -5.40 1.62 9.76
C GLU A 79 -6.90 1.30 9.83
N GLU A 80 -7.77 2.10 9.18
CA GLU A 80 -9.22 1.86 9.14
C GLU A 80 -9.57 0.64 8.28
N GLU A 81 -8.88 0.48 7.15
CA GLU A 81 -9.02 -0.68 6.28
C GLU A 81 -8.60 -1.96 7.01
N LEU A 82 -7.45 -1.93 7.71
CA LEU A 82 -7.01 -3.07 8.52
C LEU A 82 -8.01 -3.42 9.63
N ASN A 83 -8.53 -2.41 10.33
CA ASN A 83 -9.55 -2.61 11.37
C ASN A 83 -10.82 -3.25 10.80
N THR A 84 -11.19 -2.90 9.57
CA THR A 84 -12.37 -3.44 8.89
C THR A 84 -12.18 -4.89 8.44
N LEU A 85 -10.93 -5.27 8.09
CA LEU A 85 -10.59 -6.63 7.69
C LEU A 85 -10.45 -7.58 8.88
N ALA A 86 -10.10 -7.05 10.07
CA ALA A 86 -10.00 -7.84 11.28
C ALA A 86 -11.36 -8.39 11.69
N GLU A 87 -11.43 -9.67 12.02
CA GLU A 87 -12.63 -10.26 12.64
C GLU A 87 -12.94 -9.58 13.98
N THR A 88 -14.19 -9.57 14.40
CA THR A 88 -14.71 -8.81 15.56
C THR A 88 -13.91 -9.05 16.85
N ASP A 89 -13.38 -10.25 17.04
CA ASP A 89 -12.65 -10.64 18.24
C ASP A 89 -11.12 -10.65 18.06
N ARG A 90 -10.61 -10.23 16.88
CA ARG A 90 -9.19 -10.23 16.56
C ARG A 90 -8.61 -8.83 16.58
N LYS A 91 -7.44 -8.66 17.18
CA LYS A 91 -6.73 -7.38 17.13
C LYS A 91 -6.22 -7.11 15.71
N PRO A 92 -6.24 -5.87 15.23
CA PRO A 92 -5.74 -5.52 13.89
C PRO A 92 -4.29 -5.97 13.65
N SER A 93 -3.42 -5.89 14.68
CA SER A 93 -2.05 -6.39 14.56
C SER A 93 -1.95 -7.91 14.41
N GLU A 94 -2.89 -8.66 14.95
CA GLU A 94 -2.97 -10.12 14.77
C GLU A 94 -3.45 -10.46 13.36
N GLU A 95 -4.43 -9.69 12.82
CA GLU A 95 -4.85 -9.81 11.43
C GLU A 95 -3.71 -9.50 10.46
N ALA A 96 -2.93 -8.44 10.73
CA ALA A 96 -1.78 -8.09 9.89
C ALA A 96 -0.73 -9.21 9.87
N ARG A 97 -0.41 -9.80 11.04
CA ARG A 97 0.53 -10.95 11.12
C ARG A 97 -0.01 -12.18 10.40
N ASP A 98 -1.28 -12.51 10.60
CA ASP A 98 -1.92 -13.64 9.92
C ASP A 98 -1.95 -13.42 8.40
N SER A 99 -2.22 -12.18 7.96
CA SER A 99 -2.20 -11.81 6.55
C SER A 99 -0.84 -12.09 5.93
N VAL A 100 0.26 -11.67 6.57
CA VAL A 100 1.62 -11.91 6.08
C VAL A 100 2.00 -13.39 6.18
N ALA A 101 1.63 -14.07 7.26
CA ALA A 101 1.93 -15.50 7.42
C ALA A 101 1.29 -16.37 6.32
N ASN A 102 0.13 -15.96 5.79
CA ASN A 102 -0.69 -16.73 4.85
C ASN A 102 -0.97 -16.03 3.51
N GLY A 103 -0.25 -14.99 3.17
CA GLY A 103 -0.49 -14.16 1.98
C GLY A 103 0.75 -13.44 1.48
N PRO A 104 0.79 -12.09 1.48
CA PRO A 104 1.89 -11.32 0.94
C PRO A 104 3.20 -11.56 1.69
N GLU A 105 4.31 -11.26 1.05
CA GLU A 105 5.62 -11.22 1.71
C GLU A 105 5.70 -10.06 2.71
N THR A 106 5.14 -8.91 2.33
CA THR A 106 5.16 -7.71 3.17
C THR A 106 3.81 -7.01 3.16
N LEU A 107 3.38 -6.53 4.33
CA LEU A 107 2.20 -5.70 4.51
C LEU A 107 2.59 -4.39 5.20
N PHE A 108 2.13 -3.28 4.64
CA PHE A 108 2.30 -1.95 5.20
C PHE A 108 0.96 -1.38 5.65
N VAL A 109 0.96 -0.72 6.80
CA VAL A 109 -0.21 -0.03 7.35
C VAL A 109 0.14 1.44 7.54
N THR A 110 -0.44 2.30 6.70
CA THR A 110 -0.27 3.76 6.82
C THR A 110 -1.17 4.32 7.92
N ARG A 111 -0.65 5.28 8.69
CA ARG A 111 -1.28 5.84 9.88
C ARG A 111 -1.30 7.38 9.86
N GLY A 112 -1.30 7.94 8.67
CA GLY A 112 -1.27 9.40 8.48
C GLY A 112 -0.08 10.04 9.20
N ALA A 113 -0.35 11.04 10.04
CA ALA A 113 0.67 11.75 10.80
C ALA A 113 1.43 10.88 11.83
N ALA A 114 0.93 9.68 12.15
CA ALA A 114 1.63 8.73 13.02
C ALA A 114 2.67 7.86 12.28
N GLY A 115 2.79 8.02 10.96
CA GLY A 115 3.75 7.26 10.14
C GLY A 115 3.17 5.95 9.63
N SER A 116 3.90 4.87 9.75
CA SER A 116 3.49 3.57 9.23
C SER A 116 4.01 2.40 10.06
N ARG A 117 3.33 1.28 9.93
CA ARG A 117 3.78 -0.05 10.41
C ARG A 117 4.10 -0.92 9.22
N TRP A 118 5.03 -1.85 9.42
CA TRP A 118 5.35 -2.88 8.44
C TRP A 118 5.38 -4.25 9.10
N TYR A 119 5.01 -5.25 8.34
CA TYR A 119 5.03 -6.67 8.70
C TYR A 119 5.65 -7.41 7.53
N THR A 120 6.69 -8.21 7.77
CA THR A 120 7.40 -8.96 6.72
C THR A 120 7.62 -10.40 7.15
N ARG A 121 7.34 -11.33 6.23
CA ARG A 121 7.59 -12.75 6.43
C ARG A 121 9.08 -13.03 6.32
N THR A 122 9.60 -13.79 7.31
CA THR A 122 10.98 -14.27 7.34
C THR A 122 11.01 -15.78 7.58
N SER A 123 12.21 -16.39 7.56
CA SER A 123 12.39 -17.79 7.93
C SER A 123 11.92 -18.10 9.37
N ASP A 124 12.00 -17.12 10.25
CA ASP A 124 11.74 -17.26 11.69
C ASP A 124 10.32 -16.82 12.08
N GLY A 125 9.48 -16.47 11.10
CA GLY A 125 8.12 -16.01 11.30
C GLY A 125 7.86 -14.63 10.71
N VAL A 126 6.99 -13.84 11.33
CA VAL A 126 6.67 -12.47 10.89
C VAL A 126 7.44 -11.47 11.75
N GLN A 127 8.32 -10.71 11.13
CA GLN A 127 8.93 -9.51 11.73
C GLN A 127 8.03 -8.30 11.51
N GLU A 128 8.04 -7.37 12.44
CA GLU A 128 7.26 -6.15 12.39
C GLU A 128 8.00 -4.97 12.99
N GLY A 129 7.58 -3.77 12.62
CA GLY A 129 8.10 -2.54 13.21
C GLY A 129 7.25 -1.33 12.84
N GLU A 130 7.61 -0.21 13.43
CA GLU A 130 6.97 1.08 13.20
C GLU A 130 8.02 2.09 12.73
N VAL A 131 7.59 2.99 11.84
CA VAL A 131 8.39 4.12 11.40
C VAL A 131 7.55 5.38 11.55
N ALA A 132 7.98 6.27 12.44
CA ALA A 132 7.35 7.58 12.61
C ALA A 132 7.56 8.45 11.37
N THR A 133 6.69 9.43 11.16
CA THR A 133 6.89 10.49 10.18
C THR A 133 7.19 11.80 10.88
N GLU A 134 7.83 12.73 10.17
CA GLU A 134 7.98 14.10 10.67
C GLU A 134 6.63 14.81 10.63
N PRO A 135 6.24 15.52 11.68
CA PRO A 135 4.97 16.25 11.70
C PRO A 135 4.91 17.33 10.61
N VAL A 136 3.81 17.37 9.87
CA VAL A 136 3.47 18.48 8.98
C VAL A 136 2.51 19.41 9.72
N ALA A 137 2.72 20.71 9.62
CA ALA A 137 1.82 21.70 10.22
C ALA A 137 0.41 21.53 9.64
N ALA A 138 -0.60 21.42 10.51
CA ALA A 138 -1.96 21.05 10.13
C ALA A 138 -2.59 22.02 9.11
N GLU A 139 -2.26 23.30 9.19
CA GLU A 139 -2.72 24.35 8.27
C GLU A 139 -2.13 24.23 6.85
N LEU A 140 -1.06 23.46 6.67
CA LEU A 140 -0.41 23.20 5.39
C LEU A 140 -0.77 21.83 4.84
N ALA A 141 -1.35 20.95 5.67
CA ALA A 141 -1.56 19.56 5.30
C ALA A 141 -2.74 19.38 4.35
N ASP A 142 -2.47 18.81 3.17
CA ASP A 142 -3.47 18.24 2.26
C ASP A 142 -3.19 16.72 2.15
N PRO A 143 -3.99 15.86 2.79
CA PRO A 143 -3.76 14.42 2.77
C PRO A 143 -4.14 13.75 1.44
N THR A 144 -4.76 14.48 0.50
CA THR A 144 -5.25 13.93 -0.76
C THR A 144 -4.10 13.38 -1.61
N GLY A 145 -4.16 12.11 -1.97
CA GLY A 145 -3.14 11.44 -2.77
C GLY A 145 -1.85 11.09 -2.01
N CYS A 146 -1.76 11.39 -0.70
CA CYS A 146 -0.57 11.00 0.08
C CYS A 146 -0.37 9.48 0.14
N GLY A 147 -1.46 8.69 0.15
CA GLY A 147 -1.40 7.23 0.07
C GLY A 147 -0.78 6.74 -1.24
N ASP A 148 -1.19 7.33 -2.38
CA ASP A 148 -0.64 7.00 -3.70
C ASP A 148 0.86 7.33 -3.79
N VAL A 149 1.24 8.51 -3.29
CA VAL A 149 2.65 8.95 -3.26
C VAL A 149 3.46 8.04 -2.33
N TRP A 150 2.90 7.67 -1.18
CA TRP A 150 3.52 6.74 -0.24
C TRP A 150 3.77 5.38 -0.90
N GLY A 151 2.75 4.81 -1.55
CA GLY A 151 2.82 3.52 -2.24
C GLY A 151 3.85 3.52 -3.36
N ALA A 152 3.87 4.55 -4.20
CA ALA A 152 4.84 4.67 -5.27
C ALA A 152 6.29 4.77 -4.75
N ALA A 153 6.52 5.54 -3.69
CA ALA A 153 7.83 5.67 -3.06
C ALA A 153 8.28 4.38 -2.38
N CYS A 154 7.37 3.70 -1.67
CA CYS A 154 7.63 2.41 -1.03
C CYS A 154 7.95 1.33 -2.05
N ALA A 155 7.12 1.17 -3.10
CA ALA A 155 7.36 0.20 -4.16
C ALA A 155 8.70 0.42 -4.86
N SER A 156 9.05 1.69 -5.17
CA SER A 156 10.35 2.05 -5.75
C SER A 156 11.53 1.64 -4.86
N SER A 157 11.41 1.85 -3.54
CA SER A 157 12.45 1.46 -2.58
C SER A 157 12.62 -0.05 -2.48
N LEU A 158 11.52 -0.79 -2.43
CA LEU A 158 11.55 -2.26 -2.41
C LEU A 158 12.18 -2.84 -3.69
N LEU A 159 11.85 -2.27 -4.86
CA LEU A 159 12.45 -2.66 -6.13
C LEU A 159 13.95 -2.34 -6.20
N ALA A 160 14.41 -1.34 -5.46
CA ALA A 160 15.84 -1.04 -5.29
C ALA A 160 16.54 -1.96 -4.26
N GLY A 161 15.81 -2.91 -3.64
CA GLY A 161 16.34 -3.86 -2.67
C GLY A 161 16.44 -3.31 -1.23
N GLU A 162 15.78 -2.20 -0.94
CA GLU A 162 15.73 -1.67 0.43
C GLU A 162 14.86 -2.58 1.33
N SER A 163 15.17 -2.62 2.63
CA SER A 163 14.34 -3.33 3.61
C SER A 163 12.97 -2.66 3.78
N ALA A 164 11.97 -3.41 4.28
CA ALA A 164 10.64 -2.88 4.57
C ALA A 164 10.68 -1.63 5.48
N ALA A 165 11.54 -1.64 6.50
CA ALA A 165 11.72 -0.48 7.39
C ALA A 165 12.28 0.75 6.66
N ALA A 166 13.30 0.57 5.80
CA ALA A 166 13.90 1.65 5.03
C ALA A 166 12.92 2.21 3.99
N ALA A 167 12.21 1.31 3.27
CA ALA A 167 11.19 1.67 2.29
C ALA A 167 10.07 2.48 2.95
N ALA A 168 9.55 2.03 4.11
CA ALA A 168 8.54 2.76 4.87
C ALA A 168 9.03 4.14 5.33
N GLY A 169 10.27 4.25 5.80
CA GLY A 169 10.87 5.52 6.22
C GLY A 169 11.01 6.52 5.07
N ARG A 170 11.44 6.05 3.90
CA ARG A 170 11.51 6.86 2.69
C ARG A 170 10.11 7.29 2.24
N ALA A 171 9.16 6.37 2.21
CA ALA A 171 7.79 6.63 1.83
C ALA A 171 7.12 7.66 2.75
N ASN A 172 7.32 7.55 4.07
CA ASN A 172 6.81 8.53 5.06
C ASN A 172 7.34 9.94 4.77
N ARG A 173 8.64 10.10 4.49
CA ARG A 173 9.23 11.42 4.17
C ARG A 173 8.66 12.00 2.88
N ILE A 174 8.55 11.19 1.83
CA ILE A 174 8.06 11.64 0.52
C ILE A 174 6.56 11.98 0.59
N ALA A 175 5.74 11.17 1.27
CA ALA A 175 4.33 11.46 1.49
C ALA A 175 4.13 12.69 2.40
N GLY A 176 4.96 12.88 3.44
CA GLY A 176 4.95 14.07 4.26
C GLY A 176 5.24 15.35 3.48
N LEU A 177 6.20 15.30 2.54
CA LEU A 177 6.44 16.41 1.62
C LEU A 177 5.24 16.64 0.68
N ALA A 178 4.65 15.58 0.14
CA ALA A 178 3.47 15.69 -0.71
C ALA A 178 2.30 16.34 0.03
N ALA A 179 2.12 16.03 1.32
CA ALA A 179 1.09 16.62 2.17
C ALA A 179 1.22 18.17 2.32
N THR A 180 2.41 18.74 2.13
CA THR A 180 2.60 20.19 2.14
C THR A 180 2.30 20.86 0.80
N HIS A 181 1.96 20.07 -0.23
CA HIS A 181 1.74 20.53 -1.59
C HIS A 181 0.27 20.39 -1.98
N ARG A 182 -0.36 21.46 -2.45
CA ARG A 182 -1.75 21.42 -2.88
C ARG A 182 -1.85 21.04 -4.35
N GLY A 183 -2.55 19.96 -4.62
CA GLY A 183 -2.77 19.44 -5.96
C GLY A 183 -1.51 18.85 -6.59
N THR A 184 -1.55 18.59 -7.89
CA THR A 184 -0.46 17.89 -8.61
C THR A 184 0.51 18.82 -9.33
N THR A 185 0.15 20.08 -9.51
CA THR A 185 0.98 21.06 -10.26
C THR A 185 2.27 21.35 -9.49
N GLY A 186 3.42 21.01 -10.08
CA GLY A 186 4.75 21.20 -9.46
C GLY A 186 5.15 20.12 -8.46
N LEU A 187 4.28 19.21 -8.07
CA LEU A 187 4.58 18.13 -7.11
C LEU A 187 5.79 17.30 -7.57
N ALA A 188 5.84 16.91 -8.84
CA ALA A 188 6.96 16.12 -9.38
C ALA A 188 8.31 16.85 -9.25
N ALA A 189 8.35 18.17 -9.40
CA ALA A 189 9.57 18.97 -9.22
C ALA A 189 9.98 19.06 -7.75
N ALA A 190 9.00 19.23 -6.85
CA ALA A 190 9.23 19.23 -5.41
C ALA A 190 9.77 17.88 -4.91
N LEU A 191 9.21 16.76 -5.38
CA LEU A 191 9.66 15.42 -5.04
C LEU A 191 11.08 15.11 -5.57
N LYS A 192 11.42 15.55 -6.78
CA LYS A 192 12.77 15.39 -7.35
C LYS A 192 13.84 16.08 -6.51
N SER A 193 13.58 17.30 -6.03
CA SER A 193 14.56 18.05 -5.21
C SER A 193 14.96 17.31 -3.92
N VAL A 194 14.07 16.48 -3.38
CA VAL A 194 14.33 15.67 -2.17
C VAL A 194 15.05 14.36 -2.50
N ALA A 195 14.73 13.74 -3.64
CA ALA A 195 15.43 12.55 -4.09
C ALA A 195 16.93 12.84 -4.33
N ASP A 196 17.24 13.98 -4.95
CA ASP A 196 18.61 14.39 -5.26
C ASP A 196 19.41 14.80 -3.99
N SER A 197 18.75 15.33 -2.97
CA SER A 197 19.41 15.73 -1.70
C SER A 197 19.68 14.55 -0.74
N GLY A 198 19.04 13.40 -0.93
CA GLY A 198 19.23 12.19 -0.12
C GLY A 198 20.43 11.32 -0.51
N GLY A 199 21.06 11.57 -1.65
CA GLY A 199 22.21 10.81 -2.18
C GLY A 199 23.59 11.28 -1.73
N GLN A 200 23.69 12.26 -0.84
CA GLN A 200 24.97 12.85 -0.39
C GLN A 200 25.29 12.59 1.09
N ARG A 201 24.87 11.47 1.66
CA ARG A 201 25.34 11.10 3.03
C ARG A 201 25.82 9.66 3.05
#